data_59186bfa321cc3ed2e31007cae189aa6
#
_entry.id   59186bfa321cc3ed2e31007cae189aa6
#
_cell.length_a   1.000
_cell.length_b   1.000
_cell.length_c   1.000
_cell.angle_alpha   90.00
_cell.angle_beta   90.00
_cell.angle_gamma   90.00
#
_symmetry.space_group_name_H-M   'P 1'
#
loop_
_entity.id
_entity.type
_entity.pdbx_description
1 polymer ?
#
loop_
_entity_poly.entity_id
_entity_poly.type
_entity_poly.pdbx_seq_one_letter_code
_entity_poly.pdbx_strand_id
1 'polypeptide(L)'
;QPTQGAIYTPANPRPDSPELTPGDLKIASFNVLNYFTTIDMGTGHWVCGPSGDMECRGADTPEELTRQRAKILAALSEIDADIFGIMEIENDKPLGVGESPDYAVADLVAGLNAEFGAGTFAYIPTGAIGTDAIKQAIIYKPAAVTPVGDFKLLTTAVDSRFIDTLNRPVLAQVF
;
A
#
# COMPACT_ATOMS: atom_id res chain seq x y z
N GLN A 1 -20.20 -42.44 -11.64
CA GLN A 1 -19.88 -41.01 -11.65
C GLN A 1 -21.13 -40.25 -11.24
N PRO A 2 -21.03 -39.19 -10.39
CA PRO A 2 -22.20 -38.38 -10.08
C PRO A 2 -22.70 -37.69 -11.33
N THR A 3 -23.98 -37.82 -11.60
CA THR A 3 -24.64 -37.22 -12.77
C THR A 3 -25.08 -35.78 -12.56
N GLN A 4 -24.93 -35.29 -11.32
CA GLN A 4 -25.29 -33.92 -10.94
C GLN A 4 -24.11 -33.31 -10.14
N GLY A 5 -23.73 -32.07 -10.49
CA GLY A 5 -22.72 -31.31 -9.75
C GLY A 5 -23.18 -30.99 -8.31
N ALA A 6 -22.22 -30.77 -7.40
CA ALA A 6 -22.52 -30.34 -6.05
C ALA A 6 -23.24 -28.97 -6.07
N ILE A 7 -24.33 -28.87 -5.29
CA ILE A 7 -25.02 -27.60 -5.08
C ILE A 7 -24.50 -27.02 -3.76
N TYR A 8 -23.93 -25.83 -3.81
CA TYR A 8 -23.43 -25.11 -2.63
C TYR A 8 -24.47 -24.07 -2.21
N THR A 9 -24.89 -24.14 -0.95
CA THR A 9 -25.74 -23.12 -0.35
C THR A 9 -24.87 -22.28 0.59
N PRO A 10 -24.87 -20.93 0.48
CA PRO A 10 -24.14 -20.07 1.39
C PRO A 10 -24.61 -20.30 2.83
N ALA A 11 -23.71 -20.77 3.70
CA ALA A 11 -24.02 -21.00 5.11
C ALA A 11 -23.66 -19.79 6.00
N ASN A 12 -22.85 -18.88 5.49
CA ASN A 12 -22.42 -17.67 6.19
C ASN A 12 -22.39 -16.50 5.19
N PRO A 13 -23.54 -15.89 4.88
CA PRO A 13 -23.58 -14.73 4.00
C PRO A 13 -22.81 -13.59 4.63
N ARG A 14 -21.93 -12.98 3.85
CA ARG A 14 -21.24 -11.76 4.28
C ARG A 14 -22.23 -10.61 4.29
N PRO A 15 -22.24 -9.75 5.32
CA PRO A 15 -22.98 -8.51 5.29
C PRO A 15 -22.44 -7.60 4.16
N ASP A 16 -23.26 -6.70 3.66
CA ASP A 16 -22.89 -5.76 2.59
C ASP A 16 -21.75 -4.82 3.05
N SER A 17 -21.67 -4.53 4.34
CA SER A 17 -20.59 -3.75 4.95
C SER A 17 -20.16 -4.38 6.29
N PRO A 18 -18.88 -4.19 6.71
CA PRO A 18 -18.44 -4.60 8.04
C PRO A 18 -19.22 -3.87 9.13
N GLU A 19 -19.55 -4.59 10.22
CA GLU A 19 -20.00 -3.94 11.44
C GLU A 19 -18.81 -3.19 12.08
N LEU A 20 -18.96 -1.87 12.19
CA LEU A 20 -17.94 -1.02 12.82
C LEU A 20 -18.24 -0.84 14.30
N THR A 21 -17.23 -1.02 15.13
CA THR A 21 -17.32 -0.60 16.55
C THR A 21 -17.24 0.94 16.58
N PRO A 22 -18.13 1.62 17.28
CA PRO A 22 -18.04 3.06 17.45
C PRO A 22 -16.70 3.47 18.09
N GLY A 23 -16.09 4.52 17.55
CA GLY A 23 -14.80 5.05 18.00
C GLY A 23 -14.55 6.43 17.39
N ASP A 24 -13.52 7.11 17.89
CA ASP A 24 -13.17 8.46 17.43
C ASP A 24 -12.32 8.45 16.14
N LEU A 25 -11.68 7.31 15.83
CA LEU A 25 -10.84 7.13 14.65
C LEU A 25 -11.18 5.81 13.94
N LYS A 26 -11.20 5.85 12.61
CA LYS A 26 -11.27 4.69 11.76
C LYS A 26 -9.88 4.37 11.20
N ILE A 27 -9.36 3.20 11.56
CA ILE A 27 -8.06 2.71 11.08
C ILE A 27 -8.28 1.48 10.23
N ALA A 28 -7.68 1.44 9.04
CA ALA A 28 -7.75 0.31 8.13
C ALA A 28 -6.36 -0.20 7.75
N SER A 29 -6.26 -1.49 7.51
CA SER A 29 -5.10 -2.15 6.92
C SER A 29 -5.50 -2.66 5.54
N PHE A 30 -4.74 -2.32 4.50
CA PHE A 30 -5.08 -2.65 3.13
C PHE A 30 -3.85 -3.10 2.32
N ASN A 31 -3.90 -4.33 1.81
CA ASN A 31 -2.89 -4.82 0.86
C ASN A 31 -3.30 -4.38 -0.55
N VAL A 32 -2.43 -3.63 -1.23
CA VAL A 32 -2.68 -3.10 -2.58
C VAL A 32 -2.25 -4.05 -3.71
N LEU A 33 -1.81 -5.26 -3.35
CA LEU A 33 -1.47 -6.34 -4.28
C LEU A 33 -0.46 -5.89 -5.32
N ASN A 34 0.78 -5.62 -4.87
CA ASN A 34 1.87 -5.15 -5.73
C ASN A 34 1.47 -3.93 -6.57
N TYR A 35 1.07 -2.85 -5.90
CA TYR A 35 0.79 -1.60 -6.60
C TYR A 35 2.09 -0.89 -6.96
N PHE A 36 2.42 -0.91 -8.24
CA PHE A 36 3.59 -0.30 -8.84
C PHE A 36 3.16 0.77 -9.85
N THR A 37 3.81 1.93 -9.82
CA THR A 37 3.71 2.93 -10.88
C THR A 37 4.67 2.63 -12.02
N THR A 38 5.71 1.84 -11.76
CA THR A 38 6.62 1.30 -12.76
C THR A 38 5.97 0.10 -13.45
N ILE A 39 5.82 0.17 -14.79
CA ILE A 39 5.23 -0.92 -15.58
C ILE A 39 6.20 -2.09 -15.64
N ASP A 40 5.68 -3.30 -15.39
CA ASP A 40 6.40 -4.54 -15.58
C ASP A 40 6.43 -4.90 -17.08
N MET A 41 7.58 -4.81 -17.69
CA MET A 41 7.76 -5.13 -19.11
C MET A 41 8.13 -6.60 -19.34
N GLY A 42 7.91 -7.45 -18.34
CA GLY A 42 8.11 -8.89 -18.41
C GLY A 42 9.52 -9.35 -18.07
N THR A 43 9.77 -10.63 -18.34
CA THR A 43 11.01 -11.31 -17.95
C THR A 43 12.26 -10.58 -18.43
N GLY A 44 13.15 -10.27 -17.52
CA GLY A 44 14.41 -9.57 -17.78
C GLY A 44 14.34 -8.05 -17.65
N HIS A 45 13.19 -7.49 -17.32
CA HIS A 45 13.04 -6.06 -17.03
C HIS A 45 13.24 -5.80 -15.52
N TRP A 46 14.49 -5.67 -15.14
CA TRP A 46 14.94 -5.52 -13.76
C TRP A 46 15.26 -4.05 -13.46
N VAL A 47 14.25 -3.26 -13.15
CA VAL A 47 14.38 -1.80 -12.92
C VAL A 47 13.69 -1.34 -11.64
N CYS A 48 13.00 -2.25 -10.94
CA CYS A 48 12.26 -1.97 -9.73
C CYS A 48 13.11 -2.17 -8.47
N GLY A 49 12.51 -1.84 -7.33
CA GLY A 49 13.17 -1.85 -6.02
C GLY A 49 14.11 -0.66 -5.83
N PRO A 50 14.54 -0.38 -4.60
CA PRO A 50 15.32 0.80 -4.28
C PRO A 50 16.70 0.84 -4.97
N SER A 51 17.28 -0.31 -5.28
CA SER A 51 18.52 -0.43 -6.07
C SER A 51 18.29 -0.32 -7.59
N GLY A 52 17.05 -0.54 -8.05
CA GLY A 52 16.68 -0.51 -9.46
C GLY A 52 17.23 -1.66 -10.28
N ASP A 53 17.42 -2.80 -9.65
CA ASP A 53 17.92 -4.05 -10.25
C ASP A 53 17.06 -5.26 -9.88
N MET A 54 15.84 -5.01 -9.42
CA MET A 54 14.87 -6.04 -9.08
C MET A 54 13.79 -6.16 -10.16
N GLU A 55 13.24 -7.36 -10.30
CA GLU A 55 12.08 -7.61 -11.14
C GLU A 55 10.87 -6.81 -10.65
N CYS A 56 10.15 -6.17 -11.57
CA CYS A 56 8.90 -5.51 -11.26
C CYS A 56 7.81 -6.56 -11.01
N ARG A 57 6.80 -6.21 -10.22
CA ARG A 57 5.72 -7.13 -9.83
C ARG A 57 4.34 -6.50 -10.04
N GLY A 58 4.30 -5.36 -10.71
CA GLY A 58 3.09 -4.58 -10.92
C GLY A 58 2.33 -4.97 -12.18
N ALA A 59 1.61 -4.00 -12.72
CA ALA A 59 0.88 -4.15 -13.96
C ALA A 59 1.81 -4.26 -15.16
N ASP A 60 1.46 -5.12 -16.13
CA ASP A 60 2.22 -5.35 -17.35
C ASP A 60 1.98 -4.27 -18.41
N THR A 61 0.89 -3.50 -18.26
CA THR A 61 0.53 -2.43 -19.22
C THR A 61 -0.03 -1.20 -18.51
N PRO A 62 0.03 -0.01 -19.12
CA PRO A 62 -0.60 1.20 -18.59
C PRO A 62 -2.11 1.05 -18.37
N GLU A 63 -2.80 0.29 -19.24
CA GLU A 63 -4.23 0.04 -19.13
C GLU A 63 -4.54 -0.86 -17.92
N GLU A 64 -3.68 -1.82 -17.63
CA GLU A 64 -3.80 -2.66 -16.45
C GLU A 64 -3.54 -1.86 -15.17
N LEU A 65 -2.51 -1.04 -15.14
CA LEU A 65 -2.24 -0.12 -14.03
C LEU A 65 -3.45 0.79 -13.78
N THR A 66 -4.03 1.35 -14.84
CA THR A 66 -5.22 2.21 -14.74
C THR A 66 -6.39 1.45 -14.09
N ARG A 67 -6.63 0.19 -14.48
CA ARG A 67 -7.69 -0.64 -13.88
C ARG A 67 -7.39 -1.02 -12.43
N GLN A 68 -6.13 -1.37 -12.11
CA GLN A 68 -5.72 -1.69 -10.75
C GLN A 68 -5.90 -0.47 -9.84
N ARG A 69 -5.38 0.68 -10.27
CA ARG A 69 -5.49 1.96 -9.58
C ARG A 69 -6.95 2.32 -9.29
N ALA A 70 -7.82 2.25 -10.30
CA ALA A 70 -9.23 2.57 -10.12
C ALA A 70 -9.92 1.67 -9.08
N LYS A 71 -9.60 0.37 -9.05
CA LYS A 71 -10.14 -0.57 -8.04
C LYS A 71 -9.64 -0.26 -6.64
N ILE A 72 -8.35 0.05 -6.50
CA ILE A 72 -7.75 0.40 -5.21
C ILE A 72 -8.37 1.68 -4.68
N LEU A 73 -8.45 2.72 -5.50
CA LEU A 73 -9.06 4.00 -5.12
C LEU A 73 -10.52 3.80 -4.70
N ALA A 74 -11.31 3.09 -5.48
CA ALA A 74 -12.72 2.80 -5.12
C ALA A 74 -12.84 2.07 -3.77
N ALA A 75 -11.94 1.11 -3.49
CA ALA A 75 -11.95 0.41 -2.21
C ALA A 75 -11.51 1.32 -1.04
N LEU A 76 -10.46 2.11 -1.21
CA LEU A 76 -10.01 3.05 -0.18
C LEU A 76 -11.05 4.14 0.08
N SER A 77 -11.71 4.63 -0.96
CA SER A 77 -12.80 5.61 -0.85
C SER A 77 -14.02 5.05 -0.10
N GLU A 78 -14.43 3.81 -0.39
CA GLU A 78 -15.54 3.16 0.31
C GLU A 78 -15.21 2.87 1.78
N ILE A 79 -13.96 2.47 2.06
CA ILE A 79 -13.47 2.28 3.44
C ILE A 79 -13.46 3.61 4.18
N ASP A 80 -13.02 4.70 3.55
CA ASP A 80 -12.96 6.07 4.11
C ASP A 80 -12.35 6.13 5.52
N ALA A 81 -11.21 5.48 5.72
CA ALA A 81 -10.51 5.48 7.01
C ALA A 81 -9.75 6.80 7.25
N ASP A 82 -9.53 7.13 8.52
CA ASP A 82 -8.71 8.26 8.93
C ASP A 82 -7.21 7.95 8.82
N ILE A 83 -6.86 6.67 8.98
CA ILE A 83 -5.51 6.15 8.80
C ILE A 83 -5.58 4.83 8.03
N PHE A 84 -4.78 4.71 6.99
CA PHE A 84 -4.55 3.46 6.26
C PHE A 84 -3.11 2.99 6.46
N GLY A 85 -2.93 1.75 6.92
CA GLY A 85 -1.69 1.01 6.77
C GLY A 85 -1.71 0.26 5.44
N ILE A 86 -0.86 0.67 4.52
CA ILE A 86 -0.77 0.11 3.16
C ILE A 86 0.35 -0.93 3.11
N MET A 87 0.08 -2.06 2.49
CA MET A 87 1.05 -3.14 2.27
C MET A 87 1.19 -3.44 0.78
N GLU A 88 2.38 -3.91 0.40
CA GLU A 88 2.74 -4.29 -0.97
C GLU A 88 2.68 -3.13 -1.98
N ILE A 89 3.01 -1.93 -1.53
CA ILE A 89 3.23 -0.80 -2.42
C ILE A 89 4.67 -0.81 -2.94
N GLU A 90 4.89 -0.31 -4.14
CA GLU A 90 6.22 -0.20 -4.74
C GLU A 90 7.21 0.50 -3.79
N ASN A 91 8.38 -0.08 -3.63
CA ASN A 91 9.52 0.53 -2.96
C ASN A 91 10.34 1.23 -4.03
N ASP A 92 9.95 2.45 -4.32
CA ASP A 92 10.38 3.18 -5.49
C ASP A 92 11.90 3.36 -5.57
N LYS A 93 12.43 3.29 -6.79
CA LYS A 93 13.80 3.65 -7.09
C LYS A 93 13.94 5.18 -7.13
N PRO A 94 14.99 5.76 -6.52
CA PRO A 94 15.31 7.16 -6.74
C PRO A 94 15.63 7.44 -8.22
N LEU A 95 14.98 8.45 -8.82
CA LEU A 95 15.24 8.88 -10.19
C LEU A 95 16.36 9.92 -10.29
N GLY A 96 16.71 10.53 -9.16
CA GLY A 96 17.75 11.55 -9.05
C GLY A 96 18.58 11.45 -7.77
N VAL A 97 19.72 12.14 -7.73
CA VAL A 97 20.59 12.17 -6.55
C VAL A 97 19.91 12.96 -5.43
N GLY A 98 19.81 12.35 -4.26
CA GLY A 98 19.19 12.97 -3.08
C GLY A 98 17.67 12.89 -3.04
N GLU A 99 17.02 12.23 -3.99
CA GLU A 99 15.60 11.97 -3.94
C GLU A 99 15.27 10.89 -2.92
N SER A 100 14.15 11.08 -2.23
CA SER A 100 13.54 10.11 -1.34
C SER A 100 12.19 9.72 -1.94
N PRO A 101 12.15 8.71 -2.82
CA PRO A 101 10.98 8.46 -3.65
C PRO A 101 9.86 7.80 -2.85
N ASP A 102 8.65 8.33 -3.06
CA ASP A 102 7.39 7.79 -2.57
C ASP A 102 6.33 7.91 -3.67
N TYR A 103 6.71 7.63 -4.94
CA TYR A 103 5.87 7.92 -6.12
C TYR A 103 4.57 7.11 -6.09
N ALA A 104 4.64 5.83 -5.77
CA ALA A 104 3.46 4.98 -5.77
C ALA A 104 2.44 5.37 -4.69
N VAL A 105 2.88 5.71 -3.47
CA VAL A 105 1.95 6.18 -2.43
C VAL A 105 1.44 7.59 -2.73
N ALA A 106 2.29 8.46 -3.29
CA ALA A 106 1.89 9.79 -3.71
C ALA A 106 0.80 9.75 -4.80
N ASP A 107 0.90 8.80 -5.75
CA ASP A 107 -0.11 8.60 -6.78
C ASP A 107 -1.46 8.18 -6.20
N LEU A 108 -1.49 7.26 -5.23
CA LEU A 108 -2.74 6.89 -4.54
C LEU A 108 -3.33 8.08 -3.78
N VAL A 109 -2.50 8.85 -3.06
CA VAL A 109 -2.95 10.05 -2.35
C VAL A 109 -3.46 11.12 -3.31
N ALA A 110 -2.82 11.30 -4.47
CA ALA A 110 -3.31 12.21 -5.49
C ALA A 110 -4.69 11.77 -6.02
N GLY A 111 -4.90 10.47 -6.22
CA GLY A 111 -6.19 9.90 -6.61
C GLY A 111 -7.29 10.14 -5.58
N LEU A 112 -7.01 9.87 -4.30
CA LEU A 112 -7.95 10.14 -3.20
C LEU A 112 -8.25 11.65 -3.09
N ASN A 113 -7.25 12.50 -3.19
CA ASN A 113 -7.44 13.94 -3.14
C ASN A 113 -8.19 14.51 -4.36
N ALA A 114 -8.15 13.84 -5.51
CA ALA A 114 -8.97 14.21 -6.65
C ALA A 114 -10.46 13.94 -6.40
N GLU A 115 -10.79 12.93 -5.62
CA GLU A 115 -12.16 12.55 -5.27
C GLU A 115 -12.71 13.36 -4.08
N PHE A 116 -11.93 13.47 -3.01
CA PHE A 116 -12.39 14.06 -1.74
C PHE A 116 -12.03 15.55 -1.57
N GLY A 117 -11.20 16.09 -2.43
CA GLY A 117 -10.69 17.46 -2.36
C GLY A 117 -9.20 17.49 -1.98
N ALA A 118 -8.52 18.51 -2.48
CA ALA A 118 -7.08 18.69 -2.25
C ALA A 118 -6.75 18.77 -0.75
N GLY A 119 -5.75 18.00 -0.32
CA GLY A 119 -5.26 18.00 1.07
C GLY A 119 -6.12 17.19 2.05
N THR A 120 -7.16 16.49 1.58
CA THR A 120 -7.95 15.58 2.44
C THR A 120 -7.12 14.43 2.96
N PHE A 121 -6.21 13.90 2.12
CA PHE A 121 -5.29 12.83 2.47
C PHE A 121 -3.84 13.28 2.31
N ALA A 122 -2.98 12.75 3.18
CA ALA A 122 -1.54 12.87 3.14
C ALA A 122 -0.91 11.50 3.40
N TYR A 123 0.39 11.36 3.22
CA TYR A 123 1.13 10.15 3.57
C TYR A 123 2.37 10.49 4.39
N ILE A 124 2.94 9.49 5.08
CA ILE A 124 4.22 9.63 5.77
C ILE A 124 5.34 9.43 4.74
N PRO A 125 6.15 10.47 4.45
CA PRO A 125 7.23 10.38 3.47
C PRO A 125 8.39 9.57 4.05
N THR A 126 8.51 8.32 3.63
CA THR A 126 9.53 7.40 4.16
C THR A 126 10.74 7.24 3.24
N GLY A 127 10.56 7.52 1.95
CA GLY A 127 11.49 7.06 0.94
C GLY A 127 11.54 5.54 0.88
N ALA A 128 12.68 5.00 0.42
CA ALA A 128 12.87 3.56 0.37
C ALA A 128 12.97 2.94 1.77
N ILE A 129 12.31 1.79 1.97
CA ILE A 129 12.35 1.01 3.21
C ILE A 129 12.87 -0.39 2.91
N GLY A 130 13.98 -0.77 3.54
CA GLY A 130 14.60 -2.07 3.31
C GLY A 130 15.10 -2.24 1.88
N THR A 131 15.15 -3.47 1.40
CA THR A 131 15.77 -3.82 0.11
C THR A 131 14.83 -4.53 -0.86
N ASP A 132 13.59 -4.86 -0.46
CA ASP A 132 12.62 -5.53 -1.34
C ASP A 132 11.99 -4.53 -2.33
N ALA A 133 11.46 -5.03 -3.42
CA ALA A 133 10.74 -4.25 -4.44
C ALA A 133 9.43 -3.64 -3.91
N ILE A 134 8.91 -4.10 -2.78
CA ILE A 134 7.72 -3.57 -2.12
C ILE A 134 7.99 -3.16 -0.67
N LYS A 135 7.23 -2.18 -0.19
CA LYS A 135 7.30 -1.65 1.18
C LYS A 135 5.92 -1.49 1.80
N GLN A 136 5.89 -1.02 3.05
CA GLN A 136 4.70 -0.50 3.71
C GLN A 136 4.65 1.03 3.55
N ALA A 137 3.44 1.58 3.59
CA ALA A 137 3.21 3.01 3.66
C ALA A 137 2.06 3.34 4.63
N ILE A 138 1.98 4.59 5.07
CA ILE A 138 0.87 5.09 5.88
C ILE A 138 0.26 6.29 5.15
N ILE A 139 -1.05 6.20 4.88
CA ILE A 139 -1.87 7.31 4.37
C ILE A 139 -2.78 7.75 5.51
N TYR A 140 -3.00 9.04 5.68
CA TYR A 140 -3.82 9.57 6.76
C TYR A 140 -4.57 10.84 6.34
N LYS A 141 -5.61 11.20 7.11
CA LYS A 141 -6.34 12.47 6.96
C LYS A 141 -5.77 13.51 7.94
N PRO A 142 -5.12 14.58 7.46
CA PRO A 142 -4.59 15.65 8.35
C PRO A 142 -5.64 16.33 9.22
N ALA A 143 -6.91 16.29 8.82
CA ALA A 143 -8.01 16.82 9.62
C ALA A 143 -8.36 15.94 10.85
N ALA A 144 -8.03 14.66 10.81
CA ALA A 144 -8.32 13.72 11.90
C ALA A 144 -7.11 13.51 12.82
N VAL A 145 -5.89 13.44 12.26
CA VAL A 145 -4.67 13.13 13.01
C VAL A 145 -3.48 13.94 12.54
N THR A 146 -2.53 14.16 13.43
CA THR A 146 -1.27 14.86 13.14
C THR A 146 -0.09 13.97 13.50
N PRO A 147 0.86 13.69 12.58
CA PRO A 147 2.06 12.93 12.90
C PRO A 147 2.88 13.62 13.99
N VAL A 148 3.34 12.86 14.98
CA VAL A 148 4.18 13.33 16.08
C VAL A 148 5.57 12.73 15.97
N GLY A 149 6.56 13.57 15.76
CA GLY A 149 7.95 13.16 15.56
C GLY A 149 8.17 12.40 14.26
N ASP A 150 9.37 11.81 14.11
CA ASP A 150 9.73 11.05 12.93
C ASP A 150 9.19 9.62 13.00
N PHE A 151 8.88 9.04 11.83
CA PHE A 151 8.56 7.61 11.74
C PHE A 151 9.73 6.75 12.22
N LYS A 152 9.44 5.53 12.61
CA LYS A 152 10.44 4.54 13.05
C LYS A 152 10.32 3.27 12.21
N LEU A 153 11.45 2.60 12.03
CA LEU A 153 11.53 1.31 11.37
C LEU A 153 12.02 0.25 12.35
N LEU A 154 11.29 -0.86 12.46
CA LEU A 154 11.80 -2.05 13.12
C LEU A 154 12.60 -2.86 12.10
N THR A 155 13.87 -3.02 12.37
CA THR A 155 14.84 -3.78 11.57
C THR A 155 15.67 -4.67 12.49
N THR A 156 16.50 -5.53 11.93
CA THR A 156 17.47 -6.34 12.67
C THR A 156 18.43 -5.47 13.52
N ALA A 157 18.71 -4.24 13.07
CA ALA A 157 19.54 -3.30 13.83
C ALA A 157 18.87 -2.78 15.10
N VAL A 158 17.53 -2.72 15.13
CA VAL A 158 16.73 -2.30 16.30
C VAL A 158 16.50 -3.47 17.25
N ASP A 159 16.13 -4.63 16.70
CA ASP A 159 15.94 -5.86 17.45
C ASP A 159 16.46 -7.05 16.64
N SER A 160 17.52 -7.69 17.15
CA SER A 160 18.16 -8.82 16.47
C SER A 160 17.28 -10.06 16.29
N ARG A 161 16.13 -10.13 16.97
CA ARG A 161 15.13 -11.18 16.79
C ARG A 161 14.27 -10.93 15.55
N PHE A 162 14.20 -9.68 15.08
CA PHE A 162 13.50 -9.33 13.85
C PHE A 162 14.47 -9.49 12.66
N ILE A 163 14.21 -10.49 11.82
CA ILE A 163 15.07 -10.81 10.67
C ILE A 163 14.51 -10.10 9.44
N ASP A 164 15.01 -8.91 9.14
CA ASP A 164 14.55 -8.07 8.02
C ASP A 164 15.03 -8.55 6.63
N THR A 165 15.88 -9.56 6.57
CA THR A 165 16.19 -10.29 5.34
C THR A 165 15.13 -11.33 4.95
N LEU A 166 14.27 -11.73 5.90
CA LEU A 166 13.12 -12.63 5.70
C LEU A 166 11.78 -11.91 5.76
N ASN A 167 11.77 -10.72 6.37
CA ASN A 167 10.57 -9.91 6.58
C ASN A 167 10.87 -8.48 6.14
N ARG A 168 9.89 -7.75 5.63
CA ARG A 168 10.03 -6.32 5.36
C ARG A 168 10.09 -5.56 6.68
N PRO A 169 10.93 -4.51 6.80
CA PRO A 169 10.95 -3.66 7.99
C PRO A 169 9.56 -3.14 8.33
N VAL A 170 9.20 -3.13 9.62
CA VAL A 170 7.91 -2.60 10.06
C VAL A 170 7.98 -1.08 10.16
N LEU A 171 7.05 -0.40 9.54
CA LEU A 171 6.89 1.06 9.63
C LEU A 171 5.96 1.42 10.80
N ALA A 172 6.39 2.34 11.64
CA ALA A 172 5.61 2.87 12.76
C ALA A 172 5.63 4.40 12.78
N GLN A 173 4.47 5.00 13.02
CA GLN A 173 4.27 6.44 13.20
C GLN A 173 3.36 6.70 14.37
N VAL A 174 3.69 7.68 15.19
CA VAL A 174 2.84 8.20 16.27
C VAL A 174 2.01 9.34 15.72
N PHE A 175 0.72 9.35 16.09
CA PHE A 175 -0.23 10.42 15.79
C PHE A 175 -0.83 11.01 17.05
#